data_7e6ee764f5d401849bacfeff4aa6537d
#
_entry.id   7e6ee764f5d401849bacfeff4aa6537d
#
_cell.length_a   1.000
_cell.length_b   1.000
_cell.length_c   1.000
_cell.angle_alpha   90.00
_cell.angle_beta   90.00
_cell.angle_gamma   90.00
#
_symmetry.space_group_name_H-M   'P 1'
#
loop_
_entity.id
_entity.type
_entity.pdbx_description
1 polymer ?
#
loop_
_entity_poly.entity_id
_entity_poly.type
_entity_poly.pdbx_seq_one_letter_code
_entity_poly.pdbx_strand_id
1 'polypeptide(L)'
;MKKVLTLLFLVLTITTSLAQEKTDKSKHMEFKGVPIDGTLNEYVLKMKNSGFTLVGTESGIAMLKGDFAGYKSCIIGVATLKQKDLVNKITVIFPEKDTWSSLSSNYFNLKELLTEKYGEPAEVVEKFDTHSEPRDDNHRMHEVGMDRCKYYTTYETEKGSIQLSIDHESVMSSYVTLSYFDKINSKIIREKAKRDL
;
A
#
# COMPACT_ATOMS: atom_id res chain seq x y z
N MET A 1 13.97 -71.03 42.62
CA MET A 1 14.24 -69.59 42.85
C MET A 1 14.46 -68.92 41.52
N LYS A 2 13.41 -68.34 40.96
CA LYS A 2 13.47 -67.62 39.63
C LYS A 2 13.47 -66.14 39.92
N LYS A 3 14.57 -65.46 39.57
CA LYS A 3 14.70 -64.01 39.64
C LYS A 3 14.01 -63.40 38.40
N VAL A 4 12.92 -62.64 38.64
CA VAL A 4 12.23 -61.83 37.60
C VAL A 4 12.98 -60.52 37.51
N LEU A 5 13.59 -60.23 36.36
CA LEU A 5 14.26 -58.96 36.05
C LEU A 5 13.22 -58.04 35.43
N THR A 6 12.76 -57.05 36.19
CA THR A 6 11.80 -56.06 35.72
C THR A 6 12.59 -54.97 34.98
N LEU A 7 12.46 -54.92 33.64
CA LEU A 7 13.05 -53.90 32.77
C LEU A 7 12.12 -52.66 32.77
N LEU A 8 12.58 -51.60 33.47
CA LEU A 8 11.89 -50.31 33.55
C LEU A 8 12.16 -49.52 32.25
N PHE A 9 11.19 -49.45 31.33
CA PHE A 9 11.27 -48.63 30.13
C PHE A 9 10.96 -47.18 30.49
N LEU A 10 12.01 -46.34 30.55
CA LEU A 10 11.86 -44.88 30.75
C LEU A 10 11.55 -44.26 29.39
N VAL A 11 10.28 -43.99 29.10
CA VAL A 11 9.84 -43.24 27.90
C VAL A 11 10.12 -41.76 28.14
N LEU A 12 11.19 -41.28 27.53
CA LEU A 12 11.53 -39.85 27.50
C LEU A 12 10.63 -39.15 26.49
N THR A 13 9.52 -38.57 26.92
CA THR A 13 8.69 -37.71 26.07
C THR A 13 9.38 -36.38 25.84
N ILE A 14 9.98 -36.21 24.70
CA ILE A 14 10.50 -34.93 24.23
C ILE A 14 9.28 -34.08 23.82
N THR A 15 8.80 -33.25 24.72
CA THR A 15 7.86 -32.18 24.35
C THR A 15 8.61 -31.11 23.60
N THR A 16 8.55 -31.17 22.25
CA THR A 16 8.95 -30.04 21.40
C THR A 16 7.96 -28.92 21.66
N SER A 17 8.35 -27.98 22.50
CA SER A 17 7.68 -26.71 22.68
C SER A 17 7.83 -25.93 21.35
N LEU A 18 6.82 -26.00 20.48
CA LEU A 18 6.67 -25.06 19.38
C LEU A 18 6.46 -23.70 20.04
N ALA A 19 7.54 -22.95 20.18
CA ALA A 19 7.48 -21.54 20.48
C ALA A 19 6.70 -20.89 19.33
N GLN A 20 5.42 -20.67 19.57
CA GLN A 20 4.57 -19.83 18.73
C GLN A 20 5.17 -18.43 18.87
N GLU A 21 5.98 -18.04 17.88
CA GLU A 21 6.45 -16.68 17.73
C GLU A 21 5.19 -15.80 17.68
N LYS A 22 4.86 -15.16 18.81
CA LYS A 22 3.90 -14.07 18.84
C LYS A 22 4.48 -12.98 17.95
N THR A 23 4.08 -12.97 16.69
CA THR A 23 4.27 -11.82 15.83
C THR A 23 3.56 -10.66 16.50
N ASP A 24 4.34 -9.83 17.17
CA ASP A 24 3.86 -8.57 17.75
C ASP A 24 3.37 -7.75 16.55
N LYS A 25 2.02 -7.73 16.37
CA LYS A 25 1.42 -7.06 15.22
C LYS A 25 1.84 -5.60 15.28
N SER A 26 2.63 -5.17 14.30
CA SER A 26 3.06 -3.79 14.18
C SER A 26 1.88 -2.83 14.38
N LYS A 27 2.09 -1.76 15.14
CA LYS A 27 1.11 -0.67 15.30
C LYS A 27 1.03 0.21 14.04
N HIS A 28 2.01 0.11 13.17
CA HIS A 28 2.07 0.83 11.90
C HIS A 28 1.25 0.15 10.81
N MET A 29 0.80 0.94 9.84
CA MET A 29 0.27 0.42 8.58
C MET A 29 1.33 -0.46 7.90
N GLU A 30 0.89 -1.51 7.22
CA GLU A 30 1.80 -2.42 6.53
C GLU A 30 1.56 -2.42 5.01
N PHE A 31 2.65 -2.40 4.25
CA PHE A 31 2.63 -2.64 2.83
C PHE A 31 3.41 -3.93 2.51
N LYS A 32 2.76 -4.94 1.92
CA LYS A 32 3.35 -6.27 1.67
C LYS A 32 3.97 -6.92 2.92
N GLY A 33 3.35 -6.71 4.08
CA GLY A 33 3.85 -7.21 5.37
C GLY A 33 5.03 -6.41 5.94
N VAL A 34 5.45 -5.34 5.29
CA VAL A 34 6.50 -4.43 5.78
C VAL A 34 5.83 -3.24 6.46
N PRO A 35 6.06 -3.01 7.77
CA PRO A 35 5.53 -1.84 8.48
C PRO A 35 6.06 -0.54 7.86
N ILE A 36 5.16 0.42 7.63
CA ILE A 36 5.49 1.75 7.07
C ILE A 36 6.13 2.58 8.18
N ASP A 37 7.41 2.36 8.40
CA ASP A 37 8.20 2.99 9.46
C ASP A 37 9.70 2.90 9.16
N GLY A 38 10.49 3.69 9.92
CA GLY A 38 11.94 3.76 9.80
C GLY A 38 12.43 4.74 8.73
N THR A 39 13.72 4.72 8.47
CA THR A 39 14.36 5.56 7.47
C THR A 39 14.07 5.08 6.05
N LEU A 40 14.24 5.97 5.06
CA LEU A 40 14.06 5.63 3.65
C LEU A 40 14.95 4.44 3.25
N ASN A 41 16.22 4.48 3.64
CA ASN A 41 17.18 3.43 3.28
C ASN A 41 16.82 2.07 3.88
N GLU A 42 16.43 2.02 5.15
CA GLU A 42 15.97 0.79 5.81
C GLU A 42 14.73 0.22 5.15
N TYR A 43 13.77 1.08 4.82
CA TYR A 43 12.54 0.66 4.18
C TYR A 43 12.80 0.12 2.76
N VAL A 44 13.62 0.81 1.98
CA VAL A 44 14.05 0.36 0.63
C VAL A 44 14.72 -1.01 0.69
N LEU A 45 15.57 -1.27 1.69
CA LEU A 45 16.18 -2.60 1.86
C LEU A 45 15.14 -3.68 2.13
N LYS A 46 14.16 -3.42 3.00
CA LYS A 46 13.04 -4.35 3.26
C LYS A 46 12.23 -4.62 2.00
N MET A 47 11.95 -3.58 1.22
CA MET A 47 11.20 -3.71 -0.05
C MET A 47 11.98 -4.51 -1.10
N LYS A 48 13.30 -4.32 -1.20
CA LYS A 48 14.15 -5.14 -2.08
C LYS A 48 14.11 -6.63 -1.69
N ASN A 49 14.13 -6.93 -0.40
CA ASN A 49 13.99 -8.30 0.10
C ASN A 49 12.59 -8.89 -0.18
N SER A 50 11.58 -8.03 -0.37
CA SER A 50 10.21 -8.41 -0.76
C SER A 50 10.00 -8.50 -2.28
N GLY A 51 11.08 -8.46 -3.08
CA GLY A 51 11.06 -8.68 -4.53
C GLY A 51 10.91 -7.42 -5.38
N PHE A 52 11.06 -6.22 -4.80
CA PHE A 52 11.05 -4.97 -5.55
C PHE A 52 12.46 -4.53 -5.93
N THR A 53 12.60 -3.87 -7.07
CA THR A 53 13.88 -3.32 -7.57
C THR A 53 13.88 -1.80 -7.44
N LEU A 54 14.90 -1.23 -6.81
CA LEU A 54 15.07 0.22 -6.74
C LEU A 54 15.38 0.78 -8.13
N VAL A 55 14.60 1.78 -8.54
CA VAL A 55 14.78 2.52 -9.81
C VAL A 55 15.59 3.79 -9.58
N GLY A 56 15.30 4.51 -8.49
CA GLY A 56 16.00 5.74 -8.15
C GLY A 56 15.51 6.34 -6.84
N THR A 57 16.20 7.36 -6.38
CA THR A 57 15.82 8.13 -5.19
C THR A 57 16.03 9.61 -5.47
N GLU A 58 14.99 10.40 -5.25
CA GLU A 58 15.04 11.85 -5.45
C GLU A 58 14.18 12.55 -4.41
N SER A 59 14.68 13.65 -3.86
CA SER A 59 13.92 14.55 -2.98
C SER A 59 13.21 13.88 -1.79
N GLY A 60 13.79 12.79 -1.23
CA GLY A 60 13.20 12.04 -0.11
C GLY A 60 12.12 11.04 -0.54
N ILE A 61 12.05 10.72 -1.82
CA ILE A 61 11.18 9.69 -2.38
C ILE A 61 12.05 8.65 -3.08
N ALA A 62 11.91 7.38 -2.70
CA ALA A 62 12.48 6.27 -3.44
C ALA A 62 11.43 5.66 -4.36
N MET A 63 11.80 5.40 -5.60
CA MET A 63 10.98 4.73 -6.60
C MET A 63 11.48 3.30 -6.78
N LEU A 64 10.61 2.34 -6.54
CA LEU A 64 10.88 0.93 -6.78
C LEU A 64 9.94 0.39 -7.85
N LYS A 65 10.32 -0.71 -8.48
CA LYS A 65 9.49 -1.41 -9.47
C LYS A 65 9.28 -2.86 -9.05
N GLY A 66 8.06 -3.37 -9.23
CA GLY A 66 7.73 -4.77 -8.94
C GLY A 66 6.27 -5.10 -9.25
N ASP A 67 5.89 -6.35 -9.00
CA ASP A 67 4.52 -6.83 -9.24
C ASP A 67 3.68 -6.65 -7.97
N PHE A 68 2.44 -6.17 -8.13
CA PHE A 68 1.54 -5.91 -7.03
C PHE A 68 0.07 -6.16 -7.41
N ALA A 69 -0.69 -6.83 -6.54
CA ALA A 69 -2.12 -7.12 -6.69
C ALA A 69 -2.50 -7.74 -8.05
N GLY A 70 -1.63 -8.63 -8.60
CA GLY A 70 -1.82 -9.25 -9.90
C GLY A 70 -1.36 -8.40 -11.09
N TYR A 71 -1.01 -7.14 -10.89
CA TYR A 71 -0.48 -6.26 -11.92
C TYR A 71 1.05 -6.35 -11.97
N LYS A 72 1.58 -6.39 -13.20
CA LYS A 72 3.03 -6.43 -13.43
C LYS A 72 3.60 -5.01 -13.56
N SER A 73 4.88 -4.89 -13.15
CA SER A 73 5.64 -3.65 -13.38
C SER A 73 5.03 -2.39 -12.76
N CYS A 74 4.36 -2.50 -11.62
CA CYS A 74 3.92 -1.34 -10.84
C CYS A 74 5.13 -0.54 -10.34
N ILE A 75 4.96 0.78 -10.22
CA ILE A 75 5.93 1.66 -9.58
C ILE A 75 5.49 1.91 -8.15
N ILE A 76 6.41 1.76 -7.21
CA ILE A 76 6.17 1.94 -5.79
C ILE A 76 6.95 3.16 -5.31
N GLY A 77 6.26 4.24 -5.02
CA GLY A 77 6.83 5.43 -4.39
C GLY A 77 6.84 5.26 -2.87
N VAL A 78 8.04 5.34 -2.27
CA VAL A 78 8.23 5.37 -0.82
C VAL A 78 8.58 6.80 -0.43
N ALA A 79 7.68 7.48 0.26
CA ALA A 79 7.87 8.88 0.61
C ALA A 79 8.22 9.04 2.10
N THR A 80 9.21 9.92 2.35
CA THR A 80 9.56 10.38 3.69
C THR A 80 9.23 11.85 3.87
N LEU A 81 9.12 12.26 5.12
CA LEU A 81 9.18 13.66 5.45
C LEU A 81 10.64 14.15 5.31
N LYS A 82 10.89 15.08 4.39
CA LYS A 82 12.24 15.65 4.11
C LYS A 82 13.04 16.04 5.36
N GLN A 83 12.36 16.44 6.44
CA GLN A 83 13.00 16.93 7.67
C GLN A 83 13.34 15.82 8.68
N LYS A 84 12.86 14.59 8.51
CA LYS A 84 13.04 13.52 9.52
C LYS A 84 13.52 12.19 8.96
N ASP A 85 13.64 12.00 7.65
CA ASP A 85 13.92 10.69 7.04
C ASP A 85 13.05 9.57 7.65
N LEU A 86 11.75 9.85 7.79
CA LEU A 86 10.78 8.93 8.37
C LEU A 86 9.74 8.56 7.29
N VAL A 87 9.66 7.28 6.95
CA VAL A 87 8.70 6.79 5.97
C VAL A 87 7.29 6.86 6.54
N ASN A 88 6.38 7.50 5.81
CA ASN A 88 4.99 7.70 6.23
C ASN A 88 3.94 7.40 5.17
N LYS A 89 4.35 7.35 3.92
CA LYS A 89 3.45 7.10 2.78
C LYS A 89 4.08 6.16 1.78
N ILE A 90 3.30 5.20 1.33
CA ILE A 90 3.62 4.36 0.17
C ILE A 90 2.57 4.61 -0.89
N THR A 91 2.99 4.85 -2.13
CA THR A 91 2.08 4.98 -3.27
C THR A 91 2.43 3.94 -4.32
N VAL A 92 1.46 3.15 -4.72
CA VAL A 92 1.55 2.25 -5.88
C VAL A 92 0.95 2.96 -7.07
N ILE A 93 1.72 3.08 -8.14
CA ILE A 93 1.27 3.56 -9.45
C ILE A 93 1.12 2.33 -10.33
N PHE A 94 -0.09 2.06 -10.77
CA PHE A 94 -0.39 0.94 -11.65
C PHE A 94 -0.02 1.28 -13.10
N PRO A 95 0.14 0.29 -13.98
CA PRO A 95 0.44 0.53 -15.39
C PRO A 95 -0.59 1.45 -16.05
N GLU A 96 -0.11 2.36 -16.88
CA GLU A 96 -0.91 3.31 -17.63
C GLU A 96 -1.99 2.66 -18.47
N LYS A 97 -3.05 3.40 -18.74
CA LYS A 97 -4.19 3.00 -19.56
C LYS A 97 -4.54 4.08 -20.56
N ASP A 98 -4.73 3.67 -21.81
CA ASP A 98 -5.00 4.58 -22.93
C ASP A 98 -6.49 4.80 -23.19
N THR A 99 -7.38 4.07 -22.50
CA THR A 99 -8.83 4.19 -22.65
C THR A 99 -9.51 4.30 -21.31
N TRP A 100 -10.60 5.06 -21.25
CA TRP A 100 -11.42 5.17 -20.05
C TRP A 100 -11.95 3.82 -19.59
N SER A 101 -12.43 3.00 -20.53
CA SER A 101 -12.92 1.66 -20.23
C SER A 101 -11.89 0.80 -19.48
N SER A 102 -10.61 0.82 -19.92
CA SER A 102 -9.53 0.08 -19.26
C SER A 102 -9.12 0.72 -17.93
N LEU A 103 -9.09 2.05 -17.86
CA LEU A 103 -8.71 2.82 -16.67
C LEU A 103 -9.75 2.66 -15.56
N SER A 104 -11.02 2.85 -15.88
CA SER A 104 -12.12 2.69 -14.92
C SER A 104 -12.28 1.24 -14.46
N SER A 105 -12.15 0.26 -15.36
CA SER A 105 -12.15 -1.16 -14.97
C SER A 105 -11.02 -1.47 -13.99
N ASN A 106 -9.82 -0.92 -14.19
CA ASN A 106 -8.72 -1.08 -13.25
C ASN A 106 -9.05 -0.50 -11.87
N TYR A 107 -9.62 0.70 -11.84
CA TYR A 107 -10.07 1.35 -10.60
C TYR A 107 -11.13 0.53 -9.88
N PHE A 108 -12.19 0.11 -10.55
CA PHE A 108 -13.28 -0.63 -9.93
C PHE A 108 -12.87 -2.03 -9.45
N ASN A 109 -12.04 -2.75 -10.19
CA ASN A 109 -11.50 -4.04 -9.76
C ASN A 109 -10.65 -3.91 -8.49
N LEU A 110 -9.82 -2.87 -8.40
CA LEU A 110 -9.03 -2.60 -7.20
C LEU A 110 -9.90 -2.15 -6.02
N LYS A 111 -10.94 -1.35 -6.27
CA LYS A 111 -11.93 -0.95 -5.26
C LYS A 111 -12.64 -2.16 -4.66
N GLU A 112 -13.08 -3.12 -5.50
CA GLU A 112 -13.69 -4.36 -5.04
C GLU A 112 -12.76 -5.15 -4.11
N LEU A 113 -11.50 -5.40 -4.54
CA LEU A 113 -10.50 -6.09 -3.72
C LEU A 113 -10.20 -5.38 -2.39
N LEU A 114 -10.20 -4.04 -2.40
CA LEU A 114 -10.00 -3.25 -1.18
C LEU A 114 -11.20 -3.33 -0.26
N THR A 115 -12.42 -3.30 -0.80
CA THR A 115 -13.67 -3.46 -0.03
C THR A 115 -13.75 -4.83 0.62
N GLU A 116 -13.41 -5.90 -0.11
CA GLU A 116 -13.32 -7.26 0.46
C GLU A 116 -12.32 -7.34 1.62
N LYS A 117 -11.21 -6.63 1.52
CA LYS A 117 -10.13 -6.70 2.50
C LYS A 117 -10.30 -5.77 3.71
N TYR A 118 -10.82 -4.57 3.49
CA TYR A 118 -10.85 -3.50 4.50
C TYR A 118 -12.27 -3.11 4.93
N GLY A 119 -13.31 -3.69 4.30
CA GLY A 119 -14.71 -3.34 4.53
C GLY A 119 -15.16 -2.15 3.70
N GLU A 120 -16.32 -1.59 4.05
CA GLU A 120 -16.90 -0.46 3.33
C GLU A 120 -15.99 0.78 3.38
N PRO A 121 -15.87 1.51 2.26
CA PRO A 121 -15.08 2.74 2.22
C PRO A 121 -15.70 3.85 3.07
N ALA A 122 -14.86 4.66 3.69
CA ALA A 122 -15.26 5.83 4.46
C ALA A 122 -15.70 6.99 3.55
N GLU A 123 -15.15 7.08 2.35
CA GLU A 123 -15.48 8.10 1.36
C GLU A 123 -15.36 7.53 -0.05
N VAL A 124 -16.33 7.87 -0.90
CA VAL A 124 -16.33 7.54 -2.34
C VAL A 124 -16.75 8.78 -3.12
N VAL A 125 -15.92 9.18 -4.06
CA VAL A 125 -16.23 10.19 -5.06
C VAL A 125 -15.94 9.62 -6.44
N GLU A 126 -16.93 9.60 -7.31
CA GLU A 126 -16.86 9.00 -8.64
C GLU A 126 -17.62 9.89 -9.63
N LYS A 127 -17.01 11.00 -10.03
CA LYS A 127 -17.61 11.98 -10.92
C LYS A 127 -16.57 12.70 -11.77
N PHE A 128 -17.03 13.28 -12.85
CA PHE A 128 -16.30 14.31 -13.57
C PHE A 128 -16.76 15.71 -13.08
N ASP A 129 -15.80 16.60 -12.87
CA ASP A 129 -16.06 17.98 -12.45
C ASP A 129 -16.30 18.84 -13.70
N THR A 130 -17.37 18.51 -14.43
CA THR A 130 -17.79 19.09 -15.69
C THR A 130 -19.27 19.46 -15.63
N HIS A 131 -19.68 20.43 -16.48
CA HIS A 131 -21.09 20.86 -16.53
C HIS A 131 -22.05 19.72 -16.98
N SER A 132 -21.56 18.80 -17.81
CA SER A 132 -22.30 17.62 -18.28
C SER A 132 -21.38 16.41 -18.34
N GLU A 133 -21.93 15.21 -18.12
CA GLU A 133 -21.18 13.97 -18.25
C GLU A 133 -20.46 13.87 -19.62
N PRO A 134 -19.19 13.48 -19.63
CA PRO A 134 -18.44 13.27 -20.89
C PRO A 134 -19.08 12.17 -21.73
N ARG A 135 -19.28 12.42 -23.03
CA ARG A 135 -20.10 11.61 -23.93
C ARG A 135 -19.57 10.21 -24.22
N ASP A 136 -18.24 10.08 -24.30
CA ASP A 136 -17.58 8.85 -24.72
C ASP A 136 -16.21 8.69 -24.03
N ASP A 137 -15.51 7.58 -24.31
CA ASP A 137 -14.20 7.26 -23.75
C ASP A 137 -13.15 8.36 -24.01
N ASN A 138 -13.10 8.91 -25.20
CA ASN A 138 -12.11 9.93 -25.56
C ASN A 138 -12.33 11.22 -24.76
N HIS A 139 -13.59 11.64 -24.63
CA HIS A 139 -13.91 12.81 -23.80
C HIS A 139 -13.59 12.56 -22.32
N ARG A 140 -13.88 11.36 -21.79
CA ARG A 140 -13.52 11.00 -20.41
C ARG A 140 -12.01 11.02 -20.19
N MET A 141 -11.21 10.44 -21.09
CA MET A 141 -9.75 10.50 -21.01
C MET A 141 -9.23 11.92 -21.11
N HIS A 142 -9.82 12.77 -21.95
CA HIS A 142 -9.50 14.19 -21.99
C HIS A 142 -9.77 14.87 -20.63
N GLU A 143 -10.90 14.59 -20.00
CA GLU A 143 -11.22 15.17 -18.69
C GLU A 143 -10.27 14.66 -17.58
N VAL A 144 -9.79 13.41 -17.67
CA VAL A 144 -8.70 12.91 -16.79
C VAL A 144 -7.46 13.77 -16.96
N GLY A 145 -6.97 13.95 -18.18
CA GLY A 145 -5.78 14.74 -18.48
C GLY A 145 -5.90 16.23 -18.15
N MET A 146 -7.11 16.73 -17.96
CA MET A 146 -7.40 18.11 -17.56
C MET A 146 -7.68 18.28 -16.06
N ASP A 147 -7.38 17.27 -15.23
CA ASP A 147 -7.63 17.24 -13.78
C ASP A 147 -9.11 17.44 -13.37
N ARG A 148 -10.03 17.06 -14.25
CA ARG A 148 -11.48 17.13 -14.01
C ARG A 148 -12.13 15.77 -13.74
N CYS A 149 -11.35 14.71 -13.66
CA CYS A 149 -11.78 13.39 -13.19
C CYS A 149 -11.59 13.32 -11.66
N LYS A 150 -12.68 13.19 -10.91
CA LYS A 150 -12.65 13.05 -9.46
C LYS A 150 -13.15 11.65 -9.10
N TYR A 151 -12.29 10.66 -9.31
CA TYR A 151 -12.51 9.28 -8.95
C TYR A 151 -11.53 8.89 -7.85
N TYR A 152 -12.01 8.83 -6.62
CA TYR A 152 -11.24 8.33 -5.49
C TYR A 152 -12.12 7.63 -4.46
N THR A 153 -11.52 6.68 -3.76
CA THR A 153 -12.14 5.92 -2.67
C THR A 153 -11.17 5.84 -1.50
N THR A 154 -11.63 6.17 -0.30
CA THR A 154 -10.82 6.18 0.92
C THR A 154 -11.31 5.15 1.91
N TYR A 155 -10.41 4.34 2.44
CA TYR A 155 -10.65 3.37 3.50
C TYR A 155 -9.92 3.80 4.76
N GLU A 156 -10.63 3.88 5.88
CA GLU A 156 -10.06 4.16 7.19
C GLU A 156 -9.81 2.87 7.95
N THR A 157 -8.66 2.76 8.58
CA THR A 157 -8.28 1.63 9.42
C THR A 157 -7.75 2.12 10.77
N GLU A 158 -7.61 1.23 11.73
CA GLU A 158 -6.99 1.57 13.02
C GLU A 158 -5.54 2.06 12.87
N LYS A 159 -4.82 1.56 11.83
CA LYS A 159 -3.39 1.81 11.59
C LYS A 159 -3.13 2.99 10.64
N GLY A 160 -4.16 3.48 9.93
CA GLY A 160 -4.03 4.56 8.96
C GLY A 160 -5.11 4.54 7.90
N SER A 161 -4.91 5.27 6.81
CA SER A 161 -5.85 5.32 5.70
C SER A 161 -5.24 4.82 4.39
N ILE A 162 -6.12 4.36 3.51
CA ILE A 162 -5.76 3.86 2.17
C ILE A 162 -6.64 4.62 1.18
N GLN A 163 -6.02 5.20 0.16
CA GLN A 163 -6.74 5.92 -0.88
C GLN A 163 -6.43 5.31 -2.25
N LEU A 164 -7.46 4.93 -2.95
CA LEU A 164 -7.43 4.55 -4.36
C LEU A 164 -7.90 5.74 -5.17
N SER A 165 -7.21 6.10 -6.26
CA SER A 165 -7.63 7.20 -7.15
C SER A 165 -7.26 6.94 -8.60
N ILE A 166 -7.99 7.57 -9.52
CA ILE A 166 -7.55 7.77 -10.90
C ILE A 166 -6.72 9.04 -10.91
N ASP A 167 -5.56 8.98 -11.56
CA ASP A 167 -4.58 10.04 -11.61
C ASP A 167 -3.93 10.12 -13.00
N HIS A 168 -3.17 11.18 -13.26
CA HIS A 168 -2.45 11.37 -14.50
C HIS A 168 -1.11 12.11 -14.26
N GLU A 169 -0.13 11.86 -15.10
CA GLU A 169 1.12 12.61 -15.13
C GLU A 169 1.09 13.70 -16.21
N SER A 170 0.40 13.40 -17.30
CA SER A 170 0.20 14.31 -18.42
C SER A 170 -1.15 14.04 -19.08
N VAL A 171 -1.52 14.84 -20.07
CA VAL A 171 -2.78 14.65 -20.83
C VAL A 171 -2.89 13.26 -21.48
N MET A 172 -1.75 12.59 -21.72
CA MET A 172 -1.69 11.30 -22.40
C MET A 172 -1.26 10.13 -21.49
N SER A 173 -0.99 10.38 -20.21
CA SER A 173 -0.51 9.37 -19.27
C SER A 173 -1.47 9.31 -18.08
N SER A 174 -2.37 8.32 -18.08
CA SER A 174 -3.39 8.13 -17.05
C SER A 174 -3.26 6.76 -16.42
N TYR A 175 -3.41 6.69 -15.11
CA TYR A 175 -3.22 5.47 -14.33
C TYR A 175 -4.06 5.49 -13.06
N VAL A 176 -4.13 4.35 -12.39
CA VAL A 176 -4.68 4.25 -11.04
C VAL A 176 -3.54 4.34 -10.03
N THR A 177 -3.76 5.04 -8.93
CA THR A 177 -2.86 5.08 -7.77
C THR A 177 -3.51 4.48 -6.54
N LEU A 178 -2.71 3.83 -5.70
CA LEU A 178 -3.12 3.31 -4.40
C LEU A 178 -2.13 3.76 -3.34
N SER A 179 -2.56 4.66 -2.46
CA SER A 179 -1.73 5.26 -1.42
C SER A 179 -2.07 4.71 -0.04
N TYR A 180 -1.04 4.34 0.71
CA TYR A 180 -1.11 3.93 2.12
C TYR A 180 -0.51 5.03 2.98
N PHE A 181 -1.24 5.49 3.98
CA PHE A 181 -0.80 6.53 4.91
C PHE A 181 -0.72 5.94 6.33
N ASP A 182 0.48 5.89 6.90
CA ASP A 182 0.64 5.45 8.28
C ASP A 182 0.13 6.52 9.26
N LYS A 183 -0.73 6.12 10.19
CA LYS A 183 -1.38 7.02 11.15
C LYS A 183 -0.40 7.63 12.14
N ILE A 184 0.54 6.82 12.64
CA ILE A 184 1.49 7.24 13.67
C ILE A 184 2.46 8.27 13.08
N ASN A 185 3.09 7.92 11.95
CA ASN A 185 4.07 8.78 11.31
C ASN A 185 3.44 10.04 10.71
N SER A 186 2.23 9.93 10.14
CA SER A 186 1.47 11.11 9.70
C SER A 186 1.11 12.06 10.85
N LYS A 187 0.79 11.52 12.04
CA LYS A 187 0.55 12.35 13.23
C LYS A 187 1.83 13.06 13.69
N ILE A 188 2.96 12.36 13.72
CA ILE A 188 4.27 12.95 14.07
C ILE A 188 4.59 14.13 13.14
N ILE A 189 4.36 13.96 11.85
CA ILE A 189 4.54 14.98 10.83
C ILE A 189 3.65 16.21 11.10
N ARG A 190 2.36 15.96 11.32
CA ARG A 190 1.37 17.02 11.55
C ARG A 190 1.66 17.80 12.82
N GLU A 191 2.03 17.14 13.92
CA GLU A 191 2.35 17.80 15.19
C GLU A 191 3.64 18.64 15.08
N LYS A 192 4.58 18.24 14.21
CA LYS A 192 5.75 19.07 13.94
C LYS A 192 5.36 20.31 13.13
N ALA A 193 4.63 20.15 12.05
CA ALA A 193 4.18 21.28 11.22
C ALA A 193 3.41 22.35 12.03
N LYS A 194 2.58 21.90 13.00
CA LYS A 194 1.88 22.82 13.90
C LYS A 194 2.80 23.64 14.82
N ARG A 195 3.96 23.11 15.19
CA ARG A 195 4.93 23.84 16.02
C ARG A 195 5.71 24.90 15.23
N ASP A 196 5.72 24.77 13.91
CA ASP A 196 6.40 25.72 13.02
C ASP A 196 5.47 26.90 12.63
N LEU A 197 4.16 26.81 12.99
CA LEU A 197 3.13 27.87 12.84
C LEU A 197 3.01 28.76 14.07
#